data_1b08676abc26eada6ca1b68c6bd62fb1
#
_entry.id   1b08676abc26eada6ca1b68c6bd62fb1
#
_cell.length_a   1.000
_cell.length_b   1.000
_cell.length_c   1.000
_cell.angle_alpha   90.00
_cell.angle_beta   90.00
_cell.angle_gamma   90.00
#
_symmetry.space_group_name_H-M   'P 1'
#
loop_
_entity.id
_entity.type
_entity.pdbx_description
1 polymer ?
#
loop_
_entity_poly.entity_id
_entity_poly.type
_entity_poly.pdbx_seq_one_letter_code
_entity_poly.pdbx_strand_id
1 'polypeptide(L)'
;MSDIVITAAKRTPVGSFLGAFSTTPAHVLGQTAIVAALEQAGVSAEEVNEVILGHVLTAGLGQNPARQAAVGAGVPVDRTAFAVNQVCGSGLRAVALAAQAIALGDARIMVAGGQENMSLAPHAQFLRAGQKMGNVSLVDTMIVDGLTDAFNAYHMGI
;
A
#
# COMPACT_ATOMS: atom_id res chain seq x y z
N MET A 1 3.07 3.18 -31.33
CA MET A 1 3.07 3.08 -29.84
C MET A 1 3.48 1.64 -29.51
N SER A 2 4.48 1.43 -28.70
CA SER A 2 4.79 0.10 -28.20
C SER A 2 3.72 -0.35 -27.22
N ASP A 3 3.35 -1.63 -27.24
CA ASP A 3 2.36 -2.19 -26.33
C ASP A 3 2.91 -2.17 -24.89
N ILE A 4 2.06 -1.76 -23.95
CA ILE A 4 2.37 -1.86 -22.51
C ILE A 4 1.81 -3.18 -22.04
N VAL A 5 2.66 -4.00 -21.44
CA VAL A 5 2.32 -5.37 -21.02
C VAL A 5 2.54 -5.59 -19.53
N ILE A 6 1.80 -6.51 -18.96
CA ILE A 6 2.02 -7.02 -17.61
C ILE A 6 2.79 -8.32 -17.73
N THR A 7 4.04 -8.34 -17.25
CA THR A 7 4.95 -9.49 -17.38
C THR A 7 4.88 -10.46 -16.20
N ALA A 8 4.38 -10.00 -15.05
CA ALA A 8 4.23 -10.83 -13.85
C ALA A 8 3.05 -10.36 -13.01
N ALA A 9 2.45 -11.30 -12.28
CA ALA A 9 1.43 -11.03 -11.29
C ALA A 9 1.61 -11.98 -10.10
N LYS A 10 1.85 -11.42 -8.92
CA LYS A 10 2.02 -12.17 -7.67
C LYS A 10 1.24 -11.53 -6.52
N ARG A 11 0.85 -12.35 -5.58
CA ARG A 11 0.28 -11.92 -4.32
C ARG A 11 0.66 -12.87 -3.18
N THR A 12 0.61 -12.39 -1.97
CA THR A 12 0.61 -13.24 -0.77
C THR A 12 -0.74 -13.96 -0.63
N PRO A 13 -0.84 -15.00 0.19
CA PRO A 13 -2.14 -15.47 0.66
C PRO A 13 -2.91 -14.33 1.32
N VAL A 14 -4.25 -14.38 1.27
CA VAL A 14 -5.10 -13.46 2.02
C VAL A 14 -5.29 -14.04 3.41
N GLY A 15 -4.80 -13.34 4.43
CA GLY A 15 -4.98 -13.73 5.82
C GLY A 15 -6.35 -13.33 6.37
N SER A 16 -6.86 -14.09 7.34
CA SER A 16 -8.01 -13.68 8.14
C SER A 16 -7.63 -12.49 9.04
N PHE A 17 -8.61 -11.65 9.37
CA PHE A 17 -8.44 -10.62 10.38
C PHE A 17 -7.97 -11.23 11.72
N LEU A 18 -6.92 -10.66 12.29
CA LEU A 18 -6.19 -11.18 13.48
C LEU A 18 -5.65 -12.62 13.30
N GLY A 19 -5.49 -13.09 12.06
CA GLY A 19 -4.98 -14.41 11.74
C GLY A 19 -3.45 -14.46 11.55
N ALA A 20 -2.99 -15.32 10.63
CA ALA A 20 -1.57 -15.65 10.46
C ALA A 20 -0.65 -14.45 10.19
N PHE A 21 -1.16 -13.38 9.58
CA PHE A 21 -0.40 -12.16 9.28
C PHE A 21 -0.66 -11.02 10.28
N SER A 22 -1.32 -11.28 11.41
CA SER A 22 -1.74 -10.24 12.36
C SER A 22 -0.58 -9.36 12.88
N THR A 23 0.64 -9.87 12.86
CA THR A 23 1.85 -9.16 13.32
C THR A 23 2.80 -8.77 12.20
N THR A 24 2.45 -9.06 10.94
CA THR A 24 3.32 -8.78 9.79
C THR A 24 2.99 -7.41 9.21
N PRO A 25 3.91 -6.43 9.23
CA PRO A 25 3.66 -5.12 8.65
C PRO A 25 3.27 -5.19 7.17
N ALA A 26 2.35 -4.31 6.72
CA ALA A 26 1.87 -4.31 5.34
C ALA A 26 3.01 -4.19 4.32
N HIS A 27 4.04 -3.37 4.61
CA HIS A 27 5.18 -3.21 3.71
C HIS A 27 6.02 -4.49 3.56
N VAL A 28 6.05 -5.39 4.55
CA VAL A 28 6.72 -6.69 4.44
C VAL A 28 5.94 -7.63 3.52
N LEU A 29 4.61 -7.59 3.58
CA LEU A 29 3.76 -8.33 2.64
C LEU A 29 3.94 -7.79 1.22
N GLY A 30 3.95 -6.47 1.05
CA GLY A 30 4.23 -5.80 -0.21
C GLY A 30 5.61 -6.17 -0.78
N GLN A 31 6.65 -6.10 0.05
CA GLN A 31 8.01 -6.53 -0.30
C GLN A 31 8.04 -7.96 -0.84
N THR A 32 7.40 -8.90 -0.14
CA THR A 32 7.34 -10.31 -0.55
C THR A 32 6.71 -10.47 -1.94
N ALA A 33 5.62 -9.75 -2.20
CA ALA A 33 4.95 -9.78 -3.50
C ALA A 33 5.80 -9.15 -4.61
N ILE A 34 6.52 -8.05 -4.32
CA ILE A 34 7.44 -7.40 -5.26
C ILE A 34 8.57 -8.35 -5.65
N VAL A 35 9.27 -8.94 -4.68
CA VAL A 35 10.36 -9.90 -4.94
C VAL A 35 9.88 -11.02 -5.85
N ALA A 36 8.77 -11.66 -5.49
CA ALA A 36 8.22 -12.77 -6.28
C ALA A 36 7.77 -12.34 -7.70
N ALA A 37 7.29 -11.11 -7.87
CA ALA A 37 6.92 -10.58 -9.18
C ALA A 37 8.15 -10.31 -10.06
N LEU A 38 9.19 -9.73 -9.49
CA LEU A 38 10.46 -9.50 -10.20
C LEU A 38 11.11 -10.81 -10.62
N GLU A 39 11.17 -11.80 -9.74
CA GLU A 39 11.64 -13.15 -10.06
C GLU A 39 10.85 -13.78 -11.21
N GLN A 40 9.52 -13.71 -11.17
CA GLN A 40 8.68 -14.26 -12.25
C GLN A 40 8.90 -13.54 -13.57
N ALA A 41 9.09 -12.23 -13.55
CA ALA A 41 9.32 -11.43 -14.75
C ALA A 41 10.75 -11.61 -15.33
N GLY A 42 11.68 -12.17 -14.56
CA GLY A 42 13.10 -12.20 -14.92
C GLY A 42 13.72 -10.80 -14.98
N VAL A 43 13.24 -9.87 -14.14
CA VAL A 43 13.67 -8.48 -14.07
C VAL A 43 14.45 -8.27 -12.77
N SER A 44 15.61 -7.63 -12.84
CA SER A 44 16.35 -7.27 -11.63
C SER A 44 15.74 -6.03 -10.96
N ALA A 45 15.91 -5.93 -9.64
CA ALA A 45 15.38 -4.78 -8.89
C ALA A 45 16.00 -3.44 -9.34
N GLU A 46 17.24 -3.46 -9.84
CA GLU A 46 17.94 -2.30 -10.37
C GLU A 46 17.31 -1.73 -11.64
N GLU A 47 16.58 -2.55 -12.40
CA GLU A 47 15.91 -2.12 -13.64
C GLU A 47 14.59 -1.41 -13.37
N VAL A 48 14.04 -1.52 -12.16
CA VAL A 48 12.77 -0.88 -11.77
C VAL A 48 12.97 0.63 -11.70
N ASN A 49 12.14 1.37 -12.44
CA ASN A 49 12.18 2.84 -12.43
C ASN A 49 11.40 3.42 -11.26
N GLU A 50 10.24 2.85 -10.94
CA GLU A 50 9.37 3.34 -9.87
C GLU A 50 8.44 2.24 -9.35
N VAL A 51 8.04 2.35 -8.08
CA VAL A 51 7.07 1.47 -7.43
C VAL A 51 5.86 2.27 -6.98
N ILE A 52 4.65 1.85 -7.38
CA ILE A 52 3.39 2.46 -6.95
C ILE A 52 2.55 1.39 -6.25
N LEU A 53 2.23 1.61 -4.97
CA LEU A 53 1.40 0.68 -4.20
C LEU A 53 0.14 1.36 -3.67
N GLY A 54 -1.00 0.73 -3.88
CA GLY A 54 -2.22 1.07 -3.18
C GLY A 54 -2.10 0.75 -1.69
N HIS A 55 -2.46 1.71 -0.83
CA HIS A 55 -2.41 1.52 0.62
C HIS A 55 -3.36 2.51 1.29
N VAL A 56 -4.24 2.03 2.14
CA VAL A 56 -5.27 2.85 2.79
C VAL A 56 -4.88 3.19 4.23
N LEU A 57 -4.56 2.19 5.04
CA LEU A 57 -4.34 2.32 6.48
C LEU A 57 -2.85 2.48 6.78
N THR A 58 -2.35 3.69 6.67
CA THR A 58 -0.92 3.99 6.80
C THR A 58 -0.51 4.54 8.17
N ALA A 59 -1.46 4.75 9.07
CA ALA A 59 -1.19 5.33 10.38
C ALA A 59 -0.21 4.46 11.18
N GLY A 60 0.85 5.09 11.72
CA GLY A 60 1.86 4.41 12.56
C GLY A 60 2.84 3.52 11.81
N LEU A 61 2.79 3.40 10.49
CA LEU A 61 3.67 2.53 9.70
C LEU A 61 5.02 3.18 9.30
N GLY A 62 5.27 4.40 9.75
CA GLY A 62 6.45 5.16 9.35
C GLY A 62 6.25 5.89 8.01
N GLN A 63 7.33 6.49 7.53
CA GLN A 63 7.27 7.24 6.28
C GLN A 63 7.13 6.31 5.08
N ASN A 64 6.17 6.62 4.20
CA ASN A 64 6.00 6.03 2.89
C ASN A 64 6.14 4.49 2.86
N PRO A 65 5.14 3.74 3.31
CA PRO A 65 5.21 2.28 3.35
C PRO A 65 5.45 1.61 1.99
N ALA A 66 5.06 2.26 0.87
CA ALA A 66 5.38 1.78 -0.47
C ALA A 66 6.89 1.82 -0.73
N ARG A 67 7.58 2.88 -0.28
CA ARG A 67 9.03 2.97 -0.37
C ARG A 67 9.72 1.96 0.52
N GLN A 68 9.21 1.72 1.73
CA GLN A 68 9.73 0.67 2.61
C GLN A 68 9.68 -0.71 1.93
N ALA A 69 8.56 -1.03 1.27
CA ALA A 69 8.41 -2.27 0.53
C ALA A 69 9.37 -2.35 -0.68
N ALA A 70 9.50 -1.25 -1.44
CA ALA A 70 10.38 -1.18 -2.61
C ALA A 70 11.86 -1.40 -2.24
N VAL A 71 12.35 -0.64 -1.27
CA VAL A 71 13.76 -0.75 -0.81
C VAL A 71 14.01 -2.11 -0.16
N GLY A 72 13.05 -2.61 0.64
CA GLY A 72 13.11 -3.96 1.21
C GLY A 72 13.17 -5.07 0.15
N ALA A 73 12.58 -4.84 -1.03
CA ALA A 73 12.63 -5.76 -2.17
C ALA A 73 13.91 -5.62 -3.02
N GLY A 74 14.83 -4.73 -2.66
CA GLY A 74 16.09 -4.52 -3.36
C GLY A 74 16.05 -3.42 -4.44
N VAL A 75 14.94 -2.72 -4.62
CA VAL A 75 14.87 -1.56 -5.53
C VAL A 75 15.81 -0.46 -5.00
N PRO A 76 16.70 0.10 -5.87
CA PRO A 76 17.68 1.08 -5.43
C PRO A 76 17.08 2.32 -4.75
N VAL A 77 17.82 2.88 -3.82
CA VAL A 77 17.37 4.04 -3.02
C VAL A 77 17.24 5.34 -3.82
N ASP A 78 17.79 5.42 -5.02
CA ASP A 78 17.64 6.53 -5.94
C ASP A 78 16.36 6.43 -6.80
N ARG A 79 15.66 5.30 -6.74
CA ARG A 79 14.38 5.10 -7.43
C ARG A 79 13.23 5.62 -6.58
N THR A 80 12.21 6.13 -7.25
CA THR A 80 11.03 6.67 -6.59
C THR A 80 10.04 5.56 -6.23
N ALA A 81 9.29 5.80 -5.13
CA ALA A 81 8.16 4.96 -4.77
C ALA A 81 7.14 5.81 -4.01
N PHE A 82 5.85 5.55 -4.22
CA PHE A 82 4.79 6.22 -3.47
C PHE A 82 3.57 5.34 -3.27
N ALA A 83 2.78 5.67 -2.26
CA ALA A 83 1.49 5.05 -2.02
C ALA A 83 0.36 5.90 -2.59
N VAL A 84 -0.66 5.25 -3.13
CA VAL A 84 -1.90 5.88 -3.58
C VAL A 84 -3.08 5.35 -2.78
N ASN A 85 -3.99 6.26 -2.40
CA ASN A 85 -5.21 5.89 -1.71
C ASN A 85 -6.44 6.32 -2.53
N GLN A 86 -7.15 5.32 -3.02
CA GLN A 86 -8.49 5.41 -3.63
C GLN A 86 -9.37 4.33 -2.99
N VAL A 87 -9.26 4.17 -1.67
CA VAL A 87 -9.91 3.13 -0.87
C VAL A 87 -9.68 1.75 -1.52
N CYS A 88 -10.73 0.94 -1.70
CA CYS A 88 -10.62 -0.41 -2.28
C CYS A 88 -10.10 -0.43 -3.73
N GLY A 89 -10.18 0.68 -4.46
CA GLY A 89 -9.66 0.84 -5.82
C GLY A 89 -8.17 1.14 -5.94
N SER A 90 -7.45 1.31 -4.82
CA SER A 90 -6.07 1.79 -4.79
C SER A 90 -5.10 0.94 -5.60
N GLY A 91 -5.18 -0.39 -5.48
CA GLY A 91 -4.29 -1.29 -6.20
C GLY A 91 -4.48 -1.21 -7.73
N LEU A 92 -5.72 -1.16 -8.19
CA LEU A 92 -6.03 -0.98 -9.61
C LEU A 92 -5.60 0.41 -10.10
N ARG A 93 -5.77 1.45 -9.26
CA ARG A 93 -5.28 2.80 -9.56
C ARG A 93 -3.77 2.84 -9.72
N ALA A 94 -3.02 2.12 -8.90
CA ALA A 94 -1.57 1.99 -9.05
C ALA A 94 -1.18 1.43 -10.42
N VAL A 95 -1.87 0.39 -10.89
CA VAL A 95 -1.64 -0.21 -12.23
C VAL A 95 -1.94 0.81 -13.34
N ALA A 96 -3.04 1.57 -13.23
CA ALA A 96 -3.39 2.59 -14.21
C ALA A 96 -2.33 3.71 -14.27
N LEU A 97 -1.82 4.16 -13.12
CA LEU A 97 -0.76 5.18 -13.04
C LEU A 97 0.56 4.67 -13.65
N ALA A 98 0.93 3.42 -13.38
CA ALA A 98 2.11 2.82 -13.97
C ALA A 98 2.01 2.74 -15.51
N ALA A 99 0.86 2.33 -16.03
CA ALA A 99 0.62 2.31 -17.47
C ALA A 99 0.72 3.73 -18.09
N GLN A 100 0.20 4.74 -17.40
CA GLN A 100 0.31 6.14 -17.83
C GLN A 100 1.77 6.63 -17.86
N ALA A 101 2.56 6.34 -16.82
CA ALA A 101 3.97 6.72 -16.76
C ALA A 101 4.78 6.06 -17.91
N ILE A 102 4.52 4.79 -18.20
CA ILE A 102 5.18 4.10 -19.31
C ILE A 102 4.74 4.69 -20.66
N ALA A 103 3.45 4.99 -20.84
CA ALA A 103 2.92 5.58 -22.07
C ALA A 103 3.51 6.96 -22.37
N LEU A 104 3.80 7.75 -21.33
CA LEU A 104 4.43 9.07 -21.43
C LEU A 104 5.95 9.01 -21.61
N GLY A 105 6.57 7.85 -21.41
CA GLY A 105 8.02 7.67 -21.48
C GLY A 105 8.78 8.04 -20.20
N ASP A 106 8.07 8.30 -19.10
CA ASP A 106 8.68 8.61 -17.80
C ASP A 106 9.35 7.37 -17.17
N ALA A 107 8.88 6.17 -17.53
CA ALA A 107 9.41 4.91 -17.05
C ALA A 107 9.35 3.83 -18.13
N ARG A 108 10.15 2.78 -17.98
CA ARG A 108 10.12 1.57 -18.83
C ARG A 108 9.64 0.35 -18.08
N ILE A 109 10.06 0.20 -16.84
CA ILE A 109 9.72 -0.94 -15.98
C ILE A 109 9.21 -0.38 -14.65
N MET A 110 8.01 -0.77 -14.31
CA MET A 110 7.35 -0.33 -13.08
C MET A 110 6.79 -1.52 -12.30
N VAL A 111 6.78 -1.39 -11.00
CA VAL A 111 6.04 -2.29 -10.11
C VAL A 111 4.79 -1.55 -9.62
N ALA A 112 3.63 -2.15 -9.83
CA ALA A 112 2.36 -1.59 -9.39
C ALA A 112 1.52 -2.66 -8.70
N GLY A 113 0.87 -2.30 -7.61
CA GLY A 113 0.05 -3.23 -6.85
C GLY A 113 -0.57 -2.59 -5.62
N GLY A 114 -0.68 -3.35 -4.55
CA GLY A 114 -1.18 -2.88 -3.27
C GLY A 114 -0.68 -3.71 -2.10
N GLN A 115 -0.79 -3.13 -0.92
CA GLN A 115 -0.46 -3.77 0.34
C GLN A 115 -1.40 -3.26 1.42
N GLU A 116 -1.79 -4.12 2.35
CA GLU A 116 -2.64 -3.73 3.48
C GLU A 116 -2.52 -4.75 4.61
N ASN A 117 -2.59 -4.29 5.85
CA ASN A 117 -2.83 -5.16 6.99
C ASN A 117 -3.79 -4.49 7.99
N MET A 118 -5.05 -4.82 7.89
CA MET A 118 -6.10 -4.27 8.75
C MET A 118 -5.94 -4.68 10.22
N SER A 119 -5.31 -5.83 10.50
CA SER A 119 -5.06 -6.30 11.87
C SER A 119 -4.07 -5.44 12.64
N LEU A 120 -3.24 -4.64 11.94
CA LEU A 120 -2.27 -3.72 12.54
C LEU A 120 -2.71 -2.26 12.49
N ALA A 121 -3.93 -1.98 12.04
CA ALA A 121 -4.46 -0.62 12.08
C ALA A 121 -4.57 -0.14 13.53
N PRO A 122 -3.96 1.01 13.88
CA PRO A 122 -3.95 1.48 15.25
C PRO A 122 -5.29 2.12 15.64
N HIS A 123 -5.53 2.21 16.95
CA HIS A 123 -6.48 3.17 17.50
C HIS A 123 -5.76 4.49 17.71
N ALA A 124 -6.37 5.58 17.30
CA ALA A 124 -5.78 6.92 17.32
C ALA A 124 -6.55 7.89 18.22
N GLN A 125 -5.85 8.92 18.69
CA GLN A 125 -6.44 10.01 19.47
C GLN A 125 -5.79 11.34 19.09
N PHE A 126 -6.61 12.38 19.07
CA PHE A 126 -6.16 13.76 18.81
C PHE A 126 -5.66 14.40 20.11
N LEU A 127 -4.36 14.24 20.42
CA LEU A 127 -3.76 14.70 21.68
C LEU A 127 -2.87 15.95 21.57
N ARG A 128 -2.66 16.51 20.38
CA ARG A 128 -1.74 17.65 20.23
C ARG A 128 -2.18 18.90 21.01
N ALA A 129 -3.47 19.09 21.21
CA ALA A 129 -4.00 20.16 22.04
C ALA A 129 -4.07 19.82 23.54
N GLY A 130 -3.70 18.59 23.91
CA GLY A 130 -3.79 18.07 25.27
C GLY A 130 -5.24 17.71 25.67
N GLN A 131 -5.35 17.07 26.82
CA GLN A 131 -6.62 16.71 27.47
C GLN A 131 -6.62 17.32 28.87
N LYS A 132 -7.39 18.38 29.07
CA LYS A 132 -7.41 19.10 30.34
C LYS A 132 -8.18 18.36 31.45
N MET A 133 -9.29 17.71 31.09
CA MET A 133 -10.17 17.04 32.07
C MET A 133 -11.16 16.13 31.31
N GLY A 134 -11.61 15.06 31.96
CA GLY A 134 -12.62 14.13 31.43
C GLY A 134 -12.01 12.90 30.76
N ASN A 135 -12.88 12.04 30.25
CA ASN A 135 -12.50 10.79 29.60
C ASN A 135 -11.86 11.03 28.23
N VAL A 136 -11.04 10.07 27.80
CA VAL A 136 -10.43 10.01 26.48
C VAL A 136 -11.03 8.85 25.69
N SER A 137 -11.42 9.10 24.46
CA SER A 137 -11.83 8.04 23.52
C SER A 137 -10.77 7.82 22.46
N LEU A 138 -10.59 6.58 22.06
CA LEU A 138 -9.75 6.18 20.93
C LEU A 138 -10.64 5.93 19.71
N VAL A 139 -10.16 6.32 18.55
CA VAL A 139 -10.82 6.09 17.25
C VAL A 139 -10.16 4.89 16.60
N ASP A 140 -10.94 3.88 16.22
CA ASP A 140 -10.47 2.77 15.39
C ASP A 140 -10.25 3.25 13.96
N THR A 141 -8.98 3.39 13.57
CA THR A 141 -8.62 3.91 12.24
C THR A 141 -9.02 2.94 11.12
N MET A 142 -9.10 1.64 11.37
CA MET A 142 -9.60 0.68 10.39
C MET A 142 -11.06 0.98 10.02
N ILE A 143 -11.88 1.25 11.02
CA ILE A 143 -13.30 1.56 10.84
C ILE A 143 -13.48 2.93 10.20
N VAL A 144 -12.84 3.97 10.76
CA VAL A 144 -13.10 5.36 10.34
C VAL A 144 -12.47 5.67 8.99
N ASP A 145 -11.21 5.25 8.76
CA ASP A 145 -10.48 5.61 7.56
C ASP A 145 -10.68 4.61 6.41
N GLY A 146 -11.08 3.37 6.72
CA GLY A 146 -11.18 2.30 5.72
C GLY A 146 -12.59 1.79 5.44
N LEU A 147 -13.48 1.76 6.43
CA LEU A 147 -14.74 1.01 6.33
C LEU A 147 -16.01 1.85 6.51
N THR A 148 -15.90 3.11 6.91
CA THR A 148 -17.05 3.98 7.10
C THR A 148 -17.13 5.01 5.97
N ASP A 149 -18.31 5.12 5.35
CA ASP A 149 -18.59 6.21 4.40
C ASP A 149 -18.51 7.56 5.13
N ALA A 150 -17.60 8.42 4.66
CA ALA A 150 -17.31 9.70 5.31
C ALA A 150 -18.47 10.73 5.20
N PHE A 151 -19.39 10.53 4.27
CA PHE A 151 -20.48 11.47 3.99
C PHE A 151 -21.77 11.05 4.67
N ASN A 152 -22.04 9.76 4.73
CA ASN A 152 -23.31 9.21 5.23
C ASN A 152 -23.17 8.45 6.55
N ALA A 153 -21.94 8.24 7.03
CA ALA A 153 -21.61 7.63 8.32
C ALA A 153 -22.16 6.20 8.50
N TYR A 154 -22.29 5.43 7.43
CA TYR A 154 -22.61 4.00 7.50
C TYR A 154 -21.42 3.11 7.06
N HIS A 155 -21.41 1.89 7.57
CA HIS A 155 -20.36 0.92 7.25
C HIS A 155 -20.51 0.42 5.81
N MET A 156 -19.40 0.34 5.06
CA MET A 156 -19.39 -0.03 3.64
C MET A 156 -19.78 -1.49 3.36
N GLY A 157 -19.91 -2.32 4.38
CA GLY A 157 -20.35 -3.71 4.27
C GLY A 157 -21.86 -3.92 4.43
N ILE A 158 -22.64 -2.84 4.43
CA ILE A 158 -24.12 -2.87 4.56
C ILE A 158 -24.73 -2.82 3.17
#